data_752a7160f33c3e3c2c811a39e3a2ea9d
#
_entry.id   752a7160f33c3e3c2c811a39e3a2ea9d
#
_cell.length_a   1.000
_cell.length_b   1.000
_cell.length_c   1.000
_cell.angle_alpha   90.00
_cell.angle_beta   90.00
_cell.angle_gamma   90.00
#
_symmetry.space_group_name_H-M   'P 1'
#
loop_
_entity.id
_entity.type
_entity.pdbx_description
1 polymer ?
#
loop_
_entity_poly.entity_id
_entity_poly.type
_entity_poly.pdbx_seq_one_letter_code
_entity_poly.pdbx_strand_id
1 'polypeptide(L)'
;TTEKNPGLINDATGGGTTEGNYDLASSKFTTSEQESLGDSSGNAFMEMAFSIDRIAVEAKGRALRADYSVELAQDLKAIHGLDAESELANILSTEILAEINREVVRTVYRGAKPGAQANVANAGVFDLDVDSNGRWSVEKFKGLMFQIERDANAIANETRRGKGNVIITSSDVASALAMSGVLDYDSGIKGAVGGIGEVDDTGNTFVGTLNGRFKVYIDPYSANVSSDQYYVVGYKGSNAYDAGLFYCPYVPLQMYRAIGQ
;
A
#
# COMPACT_ATOMS: atom_id res chain seq x y z
N THR A 1 -1.92 24.48 -16.89
CA THR A 1 -0.86 24.62 -15.88
C THR A 1 0.46 24.63 -16.58
N THR A 2 1.07 25.78 -16.70
CA THR A 2 2.41 25.98 -17.26
C THR A 2 3.41 25.29 -16.35
N GLU A 3 4.08 24.27 -16.87
CA GLU A 3 5.16 23.63 -16.17
C GLU A 3 6.34 24.60 -16.05
N LYS A 4 6.72 24.92 -14.83
CA LYS A 4 7.84 25.80 -14.55
C LYS A 4 9.10 24.96 -14.35
N ASN A 5 9.79 24.65 -15.41
CA ASN A 5 11.07 23.94 -15.34
C ASN A 5 12.23 24.96 -15.38
N PRO A 6 13.02 25.06 -14.29
CA PRO A 6 14.13 26.02 -14.22
C PRO A 6 15.27 25.74 -15.22
N GLY A 7 15.32 24.54 -15.81
CA GLY A 7 16.31 24.18 -16.82
C GLY A 7 15.94 24.54 -18.25
N LEU A 8 14.69 24.93 -18.48
CA LEU A 8 14.22 25.36 -19.79
C LEU A 8 14.13 26.89 -19.80
N ILE A 9 15.09 27.53 -20.40
CA ILE A 9 15.03 28.97 -20.66
C ILE A 9 13.97 29.16 -21.72
N ASN A 10 12.89 29.82 -21.36
CA ASN A 10 11.85 30.15 -22.32
C ASN A 10 12.39 31.17 -23.32
N ASP A 11 12.26 30.83 -24.58
CA ASP A 11 12.40 31.81 -25.62
C ASP A 11 11.24 32.83 -25.51
N ALA A 12 11.58 34.07 -25.24
CA ALA A 12 10.65 35.18 -25.08
C ALA A 12 9.80 35.46 -26.33
N THR A 13 9.94 34.70 -27.37
CA THR A 13 9.27 34.89 -28.64
C THR A 13 7.92 34.18 -28.76
N GLY A 14 7.18 34.09 -27.69
CA GLY A 14 5.72 33.97 -27.73
C GLY A 14 5.11 32.83 -28.54
N GLY A 15 5.83 31.84 -28.87
CA GLY A 15 5.29 30.68 -29.56
C GLY A 15 4.78 29.66 -28.60
N GLY A 16 3.63 29.81 -28.08
CA GLY A 16 2.74 28.88 -27.39
C GLY A 16 3.12 27.40 -27.23
N THR A 17 4.36 27.08 -27.00
CA THR A 17 4.76 25.75 -26.61
C THR A 17 4.58 25.63 -25.10
N THR A 18 3.81 24.68 -24.72
CA THR A 18 3.42 24.35 -23.36
C THR A 18 4.59 23.95 -22.44
N GLU A 19 5.77 23.86 -22.98
CA GLU A 19 6.98 23.54 -22.25
C GLU A 19 7.77 24.81 -21.97
N GLY A 20 7.90 25.12 -20.72
CA GLY A 20 8.98 25.93 -20.26
C GLY A 20 8.82 27.42 -20.24
N ASN A 21 7.64 27.95 -20.04
CA ASN A 21 7.50 29.34 -19.62
C ASN A 21 7.89 29.47 -18.15
N TYR A 22 9.13 29.14 -17.82
CA TYR A 22 9.68 29.46 -16.51
C TYR A 22 10.06 30.95 -16.49
N ASP A 23 9.11 31.75 -16.11
CA ASP A 23 9.35 33.14 -15.85
C ASP A 23 9.91 33.30 -14.44
N LEU A 24 11.21 33.50 -14.35
CA LEU A 24 11.89 33.82 -13.10
C LEU A 24 11.33 35.14 -12.47
N ALA A 25 10.75 36.01 -13.28
CA ALA A 25 10.17 37.25 -12.83
C ALA A 25 8.78 37.04 -12.19
N SER A 26 8.03 36.01 -12.61
CA SER A 26 6.65 35.81 -12.10
C SER A 26 6.56 35.32 -10.65
N SER A 27 7.66 34.91 -10.06
CA SER A 27 7.73 34.49 -8.65
C SER A 27 8.30 35.55 -7.72
N LYS A 28 8.72 36.71 -8.27
CA LYS A 28 9.30 37.82 -7.51
C LYS A 28 8.56 39.06 -7.85
N PHE A 29 8.28 39.85 -6.84
CA PHE A 29 7.70 41.18 -7.03
C PHE A 29 8.79 42.18 -7.46
N THR A 30 8.46 43.02 -8.40
CA THR A 30 9.28 44.19 -8.71
C THR A 30 9.17 45.23 -7.55
N THR A 31 10.09 46.16 -7.48
CA THR A 31 10.06 47.17 -6.40
C THR A 31 8.75 47.95 -6.41
N SER A 32 8.21 48.29 -7.56
CA SER A 32 6.92 48.98 -7.71
C SER A 32 5.73 48.16 -7.26
N GLU A 33 5.75 46.84 -7.55
CA GLU A 33 4.71 45.91 -7.08
C GLU A 33 4.77 45.71 -5.57
N GLN A 34 5.98 45.70 -4.98
CA GLN A 34 6.14 45.60 -3.53
C GLN A 34 5.61 46.85 -2.81
N GLU A 35 5.81 48.04 -3.40
CA GLU A 35 5.29 49.28 -2.85
C GLU A 35 3.76 49.36 -2.92
N SER A 36 3.15 48.72 -3.91
CA SER A 36 1.69 48.69 -4.11
C SER A 36 0.99 47.51 -3.42
N LEU A 37 1.72 46.61 -2.76
CA LEU A 37 1.14 45.45 -2.04
C LEU A 37 0.19 45.94 -0.93
N GLY A 38 -1.07 45.49 -1.01
CA GLY A 38 -2.12 45.83 -0.06
C GLY A 38 -2.91 47.09 -0.40
N ASP A 39 -2.58 47.80 -1.48
CA ASP A 39 -3.25 49.03 -1.88
C ASP A 39 -4.63 48.78 -2.52
N SER A 40 -4.81 47.62 -3.10
CA SER A 40 -6.07 47.18 -3.72
C SER A 40 -6.31 45.69 -3.64
N SER A 41 -7.54 45.29 -3.91
CA SER A 41 -7.89 43.84 -3.94
C SER A 41 -7.13 43.03 -5.00
N GLY A 42 -6.54 43.71 -5.99
CA GLY A 42 -5.69 43.07 -7.01
C GLY A 42 -4.25 42.82 -6.58
N ASN A 43 -3.79 43.54 -5.55
CA ASN A 43 -2.41 43.49 -5.05
C ASN A 43 -2.36 42.99 -3.60
N ALA A 44 -3.16 42.02 -3.26
CA ALA A 44 -3.19 41.47 -1.91
C ALA A 44 -1.89 40.72 -1.57
N PHE A 45 -1.49 40.77 -0.31
CA PHE A 45 -0.42 39.91 0.20
C PHE A 45 -0.80 38.44 0.03
N MET A 46 0.20 37.58 -0.23
CA MET A 46 -0.02 36.14 -0.20
C MET A 46 -0.37 35.68 1.21
N GLU A 47 -1.51 35.05 1.35
CA GLU A 47 -2.02 34.58 2.63
C GLU A 47 -1.80 33.08 2.79
N MET A 48 -1.48 32.68 4.00
CA MET A 48 -1.43 31.29 4.40
C MET A 48 -2.38 31.07 5.55
N ALA A 49 -3.15 30.02 5.47
CA ALA A 49 -4.05 29.59 6.53
C ALA A 49 -3.78 28.13 6.89
N PHE A 50 -4.08 27.76 8.12
CA PHE A 50 -4.13 26.37 8.54
C PHE A 50 -5.48 26.09 9.19
N SER A 51 -5.95 24.89 9.03
CA SER A 51 -7.13 24.37 9.71
C SER A 51 -6.76 23.16 10.54
N ILE A 52 -7.46 22.98 11.64
CA ILE A 52 -7.33 21.79 12.49
C ILE A 52 -8.64 21.05 12.42
N ASP A 53 -8.60 19.87 11.83
CA ASP A 53 -9.75 18.99 11.71
C ASP A 53 -9.68 17.88 12.74
N ARG A 54 -10.83 17.48 13.26
CA ARG A 54 -10.97 16.38 14.19
C ARG A 54 -11.76 15.26 13.53
N ILE A 55 -11.20 14.07 13.54
CA ILE A 55 -11.88 12.85 13.09
C ILE A 55 -12.25 12.04 14.32
N ALA A 56 -13.53 11.67 14.45
CA ALA A 56 -13.99 10.75 15.46
C ALA A 56 -13.88 9.31 14.97
N VAL A 57 -13.36 8.43 15.81
CA VAL A 57 -13.24 6.99 15.53
C VAL A 57 -14.17 6.25 16.47
N GLU A 58 -15.08 5.47 15.89
CA GLU A 58 -15.97 4.59 16.65
C GLU A 58 -15.32 3.23 16.87
N ALA A 59 -15.28 2.78 18.11
CA ALA A 59 -14.79 1.44 18.45
C ALA A 59 -15.83 0.39 18.06
N LYS A 60 -15.41 -0.64 17.33
CA LYS A 60 -16.22 -1.81 16.99
C LYS A 60 -15.58 -3.05 17.56
N GLY A 61 -16.38 -3.91 18.17
CA GLY A 61 -15.93 -5.16 18.77
C GLY A 61 -16.04 -6.35 17.83
N ARG A 62 -15.23 -7.37 18.09
CA ARG A 62 -15.30 -8.69 17.47
C ARG A 62 -15.43 -9.71 18.57
N ALA A 63 -16.16 -10.78 18.30
CA ALA A 63 -16.30 -11.89 19.21
C ALA A 63 -16.36 -13.20 18.42
N LEU A 64 -15.65 -14.19 18.92
CA LEU A 64 -15.71 -15.57 18.47
C LEU A 64 -16.05 -16.48 19.63
N ARG A 65 -16.76 -17.55 19.35
CA ARG A 65 -17.13 -18.57 20.32
C ARG A 65 -16.74 -19.93 19.79
N ALA A 66 -16.18 -20.76 20.66
CA ALA A 66 -15.95 -22.17 20.41
C ALA A 66 -16.50 -22.96 21.57
N ASP A 67 -17.16 -24.08 21.28
CA ASP A 67 -17.72 -25.01 22.25
C ASP A 67 -17.01 -26.35 22.13
N TYR A 68 -16.76 -27.00 23.24
CA TYR A 68 -16.22 -28.35 23.30
C TYR A 68 -16.89 -29.17 24.42
N SER A 69 -16.97 -30.48 24.25
CA SER A 69 -17.50 -31.37 25.26
C SER A 69 -16.41 -31.79 26.26
N VAL A 70 -16.82 -32.10 27.47
CA VAL A 70 -15.89 -32.61 28.50
C VAL A 70 -15.27 -33.94 28.11
N GLU A 71 -16.01 -34.78 27.39
CA GLU A 71 -15.52 -36.07 26.87
C GLU A 71 -14.36 -35.86 25.88
N LEU A 72 -14.54 -34.93 24.94
CA LEU A 72 -13.49 -34.58 23.98
C LEU A 72 -12.22 -34.07 24.67
N ALA A 73 -12.37 -33.24 25.71
CA ALA A 73 -11.22 -32.74 26.46
C ALA A 73 -10.47 -33.86 27.19
N GLN A 74 -11.20 -34.86 27.76
CA GLN A 74 -10.60 -36.01 28.41
C GLN A 74 -9.86 -36.92 27.39
N ASP A 75 -10.46 -37.19 26.26
CA ASP A 75 -9.88 -38.03 25.22
C ASP A 75 -8.63 -37.37 24.62
N LEU A 76 -8.65 -36.10 24.31
CA LEU A 76 -7.48 -35.37 23.82
C LEU A 76 -6.33 -35.41 24.83
N LYS A 77 -6.64 -35.25 26.11
CA LYS A 77 -5.63 -35.32 27.16
C LYS A 77 -5.06 -36.72 27.35
N ALA A 78 -5.92 -37.73 27.28
CA ALA A 78 -5.55 -39.12 27.53
C ALA A 78 -4.74 -39.73 26.35
N ILE A 79 -5.11 -39.43 25.11
CA ILE A 79 -4.54 -40.03 23.92
C ILE A 79 -3.39 -39.17 23.34
N HIS A 80 -3.56 -37.87 23.28
CA HIS A 80 -2.61 -36.96 22.63
C HIS A 80 -1.82 -36.10 23.63
N GLY A 81 -2.18 -36.07 24.90
CA GLY A 81 -1.54 -35.22 25.90
C GLY A 81 -1.80 -33.73 25.71
N LEU A 82 -2.74 -33.36 24.84
CA LEU A 82 -3.09 -31.97 24.52
C LEU A 82 -4.21 -31.46 25.41
N ASP A 83 -4.12 -30.19 25.79
CA ASP A 83 -5.18 -29.50 26.51
C ASP A 83 -6.13 -28.81 25.52
N ALA A 84 -7.37 -29.26 25.45
CA ALA A 84 -8.36 -28.75 24.50
C ALA A 84 -8.63 -27.25 24.67
N GLU A 85 -8.54 -26.72 25.89
CA GLU A 85 -8.77 -25.32 26.17
C GLU A 85 -7.66 -24.43 25.57
N SER A 86 -6.41 -24.82 25.78
CA SER A 86 -5.25 -24.09 25.25
C SER A 86 -5.19 -24.11 23.72
N GLU A 87 -5.49 -25.27 23.12
CA GLU A 87 -5.51 -25.41 21.65
C GLU A 87 -6.63 -24.58 21.02
N LEU A 88 -7.83 -24.61 21.59
CA LEU A 88 -8.93 -23.77 21.11
C LEU A 88 -8.67 -22.27 21.32
N ALA A 89 -8.01 -21.89 22.41
CA ALA A 89 -7.61 -20.50 22.63
C ALA A 89 -6.65 -20.00 21.56
N ASN A 90 -5.65 -20.83 21.19
CA ASN A 90 -4.71 -20.53 20.15
C ASN A 90 -5.40 -20.38 18.79
N ILE A 91 -6.28 -21.33 18.45
CA ILE A 91 -7.05 -21.28 17.19
C ILE A 91 -7.91 -20.03 17.11
N LEU A 92 -8.66 -19.71 18.16
CA LEU A 92 -9.50 -18.51 18.20
C LEU A 92 -8.69 -17.22 18.07
N SER A 93 -7.54 -17.15 18.76
CA SER A 93 -6.64 -16.00 18.67
C SER A 93 -6.11 -15.81 17.26
N THR A 94 -5.66 -16.89 16.64
CA THR A 94 -5.12 -16.87 15.26
C THR A 94 -6.20 -16.45 14.26
N GLU A 95 -7.43 -16.96 14.41
CA GLU A 95 -8.52 -16.61 13.48
C GLU A 95 -8.94 -15.13 13.61
N ILE A 96 -8.97 -14.58 14.82
CA ILE A 96 -9.26 -13.14 15.02
C ILE A 96 -8.15 -12.28 14.39
N LEU A 97 -6.89 -12.67 14.55
CA LEU A 97 -5.78 -11.95 13.91
C LEU A 97 -5.86 -12.01 12.40
N ALA A 98 -6.16 -13.18 11.84
CA ALA A 98 -6.35 -13.35 10.39
C ALA A 98 -7.52 -12.50 9.87
N GLU A 99 -8.62 -12.41 10.62
CA GLU A 99 -9.75 -11.56 10.26
C GLU A 99 -9.38 -10.07 10.25
N ILE A 100 -8.64 -9.61 11.27
CA ILE A 100 -8.17 -8.22 11.34
C ILE A 100 -7.23 -7.91 10.15
N ASN A 101 -6.29 -8.79 9.86
CA ASN A 101 -5.38 -8.61 8.73
C ASN A 101 -6.11 -8.55 7.40
N ARG A 102 -7.08 -9.44 7.19
CA ARG A 102 -7.93 -9.42 6.00
C ARG A 102 -8.70 -8.10 5.86
N GLU A 103 -9.22 -7.56 6.96
CA GLU A 103 -9.90 -6.26 6.94
C GLU A 103 -8.96 -5.13 6.60
N VAL A 104 -7.75 -5.11 7.20
CA VAL A 104 -6.73 -4.10 6.90
C VAL A 104 -6.36 -4.12 5.42
N VAL A 105 -6.04 -5.29 4.87
CA VAL A 105 -5.69 -5.44 3.45
C VAL A 105 -6.83 -4.98 2.54
N ARG A 106 -8.07 -5.37 2.85
CA ARG A 106 -9.24 -4.92 2.08
C ARG A 106 -9.48 -3.42 2.18
N THR A 107 -9.24 -2.82 3.34
CA THR A 107 -9.38 -1.37 3.53
C THR A 107 -8.33 -0.62 2.70
N VAL A 108 -7.09 -1.09 2.71
CA VAL A 108 -6.01 -0.55 1.87
C VAL A 108 -6.38 -0.67 0.38
N TYR A 109 -6.80 -1.84 -0.06
CA TYR A 109 -7.20 -2.09 -1.44
C TYR A 109 -8.36 -1.20 -1.90
N ARG A 110 -9.37 -1.01 -1.07
CA ARG A 110 -10.54 -0.17 -1.40
C ARG A 110 -10.25 1.32 -1.33
N GLY A 111 -9.37 1.74 -0.43
CA GLY A 111 -9.02 3.14 -0.25
C GLY A 111 -7.90 3.63 -1.16
N ALA A 112 -7.23 2.74 -1.87
CA ALA A 112 -6.16 3.09 -2.77
C ALA A 112 -6.68 3.88 -3.97
N LYS A 113 -5.94 4.90 -4.39
CA LYS A 113 -6.19 5.58 -5.66
C LYS A 113 -5.89 4.65 -6.83
N PRO A 114 -6.66 4.71 -7.93
CA PRO A 114 -6.32 3.99 -9.14
C PRO A 114 -4.92 4.40 -9.62
N GLY A 115 -4.03 3.43 -9.75
CA GLY A 115 -2.72 3.59 -10.38
C GLY A 115 -2.81 3.58 -11.91
N ALA A 116 -1.68 3.46 -12.58
CA ALA A 116 -1.62 3.31 -14.03
C ALA A 116 -2.45 4.36 -14.79
N GLN A 117 -2.22 5.65 -14.51
CA GLN A 117 -3.00 6.74 -15.12
C GLN A 117 -2.41 7.24 -16.43
N ALA A 118 -1.14 6.99 -16.70
CA ALA A 118 -0.46 7.51 -17.88
C ALA A 118 0.20 6.39 -18.68
N ASN A 119 0.13 6.50 -20.01
CA ASN A 119 0.69 5.54 -20.97
C ASN A 119 0.13 4.11 -20.82
N VAL A 120 -1.15 4.00 -20.54
CA VAL A 120 -1.93 2.76 -20.50
C VAL A 120 -3.18 2.93 -21.35
N ALA A 121 -3.66 1.85 -21.92
CA ALA A 121 -4.86 1.88 -22.76
C ALA A 121 -6.12 2.20 -21.92
N ASN A 122 -6.22 1.63 -20.74
CA ASN A 122 -7.31 1.86 -19.80
C ASN A 122 -6.77 2.36 -18.46
N ALA A 123 -7.16 3.56 -18.04
CA ALA A 123 -6.75 4.11 -16.77
C ALA A 123 -7.15 3.20 -15.59
N GLY A 124 -6.19 2.87 -14.74
CA GLY A 124 -6.37 1.98 -13.60
C GLY A 124 -6.15 0.50 -13.88
N VAL A 125 -5.94 0.11 -15.13
CA VAL A 125 -5.66 -1.27 -15.53
C VAL A 125 -4.37 -1.28 -16.36
N PHE A 126 -3.43 -2.11 -15.96
CA PHE A 126 -2.21 -2.35 -16.73
C PHE A 126 -2.33 -3.69 -17.46
N ASP A 127 -2.48 -3.64 -18.77
CA ASP A 127 -2.55 -4.82 -19.62
C ASP A 127 -1.15 -5.20 -20.12
N LEU A 128 -0.71 -6.41 -19.76
CA LEU A 128 0.60 -6.91 -20.16
C LEU A 128 0.75 -7.08 -21.68
N ASP A 129 -0.36 -7.27 -22.39
CA ASP A 129 -0.31 -7.48 -23.84
C ASP A 129 -0.32 -6.17 -24.62
N VAL A 130 -1.00 -5.14 -24.12
CA VAL A 130 -1.20 -3.86 -24.80
C VAL A 130 -0.23 -2.80 -24.30
N ASP A 131 -0.06 -2.70 -22.97
CA ASP A 131 0.69 -1.61 -22.34
C ASP A 131 2.18 -1.93 -22.15
N SER A 132 2.57 -3.20 -22.30
CA SER A 132 3.94 -3.64 -22.15
C SER A 132 4.56 -3.99 -23.51
N ASN A 133 5.62 -3.26 -23.88
CA ASN A 133 6.39 -3.56 -25.07
C ASN A 133 7.36 -4.72 -24.81
N GLY A 134 7.14 -5.85 -25.46
CA GLY A 134 8.02 -7.01 -25.35
C GLY A 134 7.52 -8.19 -26.17
N ARG A 135 8.45 -8.97 -26.72
CA ARG A 135 8.14 -10.21 -27.45
C ARG A 135 8.00 -11.41 -26.50
N TRP A 136 8.74 -11.37 -25.41
CA TRP A 136 8.84 -12.45 -24.43
C TRP A 136 8.10 -12.07 -23.15
N SER A 137 7.49 -13.04 -22.50
CA SER A 137 6.76 -12.82 -21.24
C SER A 137 7.62 -12.13 -20.18
N VAL A 138 8.89 -12.48 -20.08
CA VAL A 138 9.83 -11.85 -19.14
C VAL A 138 10.02 -10.36 -19.41
N GLU A 139 10.04 -9.95 -20.68
CA GLU A 139 10.15 -8.53 -21.05
C GLU A 139 8.87 -7.78 -20.67
N LYS A 140 7.70 -8.40 -20.86
CA LYS A 140 6.41 -7.85 -20.44
C LYS A 140 6.34 -7.67 -18.92
N PHE A 141 6.86 -8.61 -18.15
CA PHE A 141 6.93 -8.50 -16.68
C PHE A 141 7.88 -7.38 -16.21
N LYS A 142 8.95 -7.09 -16.97
CA LYS A 142 9.77 -5.91 -16.71
C LYS A 142 9.00 -4.59 -16.96
N GLY A 143 8.10 -4.60 -17.92
CA GLY A 143 7.17 -3.48 -18.14
C GLY A 143 6.24 -3.23 -16.95
N LEU A 144 5.71 -4.29 -16.34
CA LEU A 144 4.93 -4.20 -15.11
C LEU A 144 5.76 -3.57 -13.97
N MET A 145 7.01 -3.99 -13.82
CA MET A 145 7.89 -3.40 -12.79
C MET A 145 8.10 -1.90 -13.01
N PHE A 146 8.28 -1.48 -14.25
CA PHE A 146 8.41 -0.06 -14.57
C PHE A 146 7.13 0.72 -14.20
N GLN A 147 5.96 0.13 -14.43
CA GLN A 147 4.69 0.76 -14.03
C GLN A 147 4.56 0.87 -12.50
N ILE A 148 4.91 -0.17 -11.75
CA ILE A 148 4.97 -0.12 -10.29
C ILE A 148 5.87 1.02 -9.79
N GLU A 149 7.03 1.18 -10.43
CA GLU A 149 7.96 2.26 -10.10
C GLU A 149 7.38 3.64 -10.38
N ARG A 150 6.62 3.80 -11.47
CA ARG A 150 5.89 5.04 -11.79
C ARG A 150 4.82 5.35 -10.76
N ASP A 151 4.04 4.37 -10.36
CA ASP A 151 3.01 4.54 -9.34
C ASP A 151 3.62 4.91 -7.98
N ALA A 152 4.77 4.32 -7.64
CA ALA A 152 5.52 4.71 -6.44
C ALA A 152 6.05 6.15 -6.51
N ASN A 153 6.48 6.60 -7.69
CA ASN A 153 6.90 7.99 -7.90
C ASN A 153 5.72 8.95 -7.85
N ALA A 154 4.53 8.54 -8.31
CA ALA A 154 3.32 9.35 -8.22
C ALA A 154 2.98 9.67 -6.75
N ILE A 155 3.14 8.69 -5.85
CA ILE A 155 2.99 8.92 -4.40
C ILE A 155 3.97 9.99 -3.91
N ALA A 156 5.24 9.92 -4.32
CA ALA A 156 6.24 10.91 -3.94
C ALA A 156 5.90 12.31 -4.45
N ASN A 157 5.42 12.42 -5.68
CA ASN A 157 5.05 13.69 -6.30
C ASN A 157 3.83 14.33 -5.64
N GLU A 158 2.83 13.52 -5.28
CA GLU A 158 1.62 14.01 -4.63
C GLU A 158 1.86 14.36 -3.15
N THR A 159 2.52 13.49 -2.41
CA THR A 159 2.70 13.67 -0.97
C THR A 159 3.91 14.54 -0.62
N ARG A 160 4.92 14.60 -1.49
CA ARG A 160 6.22 15.26 -1.27
C ARG A 160 6.94 14.79 0.01
N ARG A 161 6.60 13.59 0.49
CA ARG A 161 7.18 13.02 1.71
C ARG A 161 8.12 11.85 1.42
N GLY A 162 7.73 10.99 0.50
CA GLY A 162 8.56 9.84 0.17
C GLY A 162 7.93 8.98 -0.92
N LYS A 163 8.77 8.18 -1.54
CA LYS A 163 8.40 7.23 -2.57
C LYS A 163 7.77 5.99 -1.93
N GLY A 164 6.84 5.35 -2.61
CA GLY A 164 6.29 4.06 -2.20
C GLY A 164 7.40 3.06 -1.85
N ASN A 165 7.22 2.31 -0.79
CA ASN A 165 8.19 1.33 -0.28
C ASN A 165 7.58 -0.01 0.11
N VAL A 166 6.28 -0.14 0.07
CA VAL A 166 5.54 -1.37 0.38
C VAL A 166 4.65 -1.72 -0.79
N ILE A 167 4.63 -2.98 -1.17
CA ILE A 167 3.78 -3.52 -2.24
C ILE A 167 2.98 -4.69 -1.67
N ILE A 168 1.67 -4.67 -1.88
CA ILE A 168 0.78 -5.79 -1.61
C ILE A 168 0.28 -6.29 -2.96
N THR A 169 0.44 -7.58 -3.22
CA THR A 169 0.10 -8.17 -4.51
C THR A 169 -0.70 -9.45 -4.36
N SER A 170 -1.40 -9.84 -5.42
CA SER A 170 -1.89 -11.19 -5.59
C SER A 170 -0.74 -12.18 -5.87
N SER A 171 -0.98 -13.47 -5.70
CA SER A 171 0.02 -14.54 -5.89
C SER A 171 0.62 -14.56 -7.29
N ASP A 172 -0.22 -14.37 -8.32
CA ASP A 172 0.21 -14.42 -9.71
C ASP A 172 1.10 -13.23 -10.08
N VAL A 173 0.76 -12.03 -9.57
CA VAL A 173 1.59 -10.83 -9.77
C VAL A 173 2.95 -10.99 -9.08
N ALA A 174 2.98 -11.57 -7.88
CA ALA A 174 4.24 -11.87 -7.20
C ALA A 174 5.11 -12.85 -7.99
N SER A 175 4.48 -13.90 -8.56
CA SER A 175 5.17 -14.86 -9.43
C SER A 175 5.70 -14.20 -10.69
N ALA A 176 4.95 -13.30 -11.30
CA ALA A 176 5.40 -12.52 -12.47
C ALA A 176 6.60 -11.63 -12.14
N LEU A 177 6.59 -10.99 -10.97
CA LEU A 177 7.71 -10.18 -10.50
C LEU A 177 8.95 -11.04 -10.20
N ALA A 178 8.77 -12.24 -9.66
CA ALA A 178 9.85 -13.20 -9.47
C ALA A 178 10.47 -13.65 -10.79
N MET A 179 9.64 -13.95 -11.79
CA MET A 179 10.10 -14.33 -13.14
C MET A 179 10.83 -13.17 -13.85
N SER A 180 10.56 -11.94 -13.52
CA SER A 180 11.30 -10.79 -14.05
C SER A 180 12.77 -10.75 -13.61
N GLY A 181 13.14 -11.55 -12.60
CA GLY A 181 14.50 -11.68 -12.07
C GLY A 181 14.94 -10.50 -11.17
N VAL A 182 14.01 -9.68 -10.72
CA VAL A 182 14.31 -8.47 -9.93
C VAL A 182 13.82 -8.60 -8.49
N LEU A 183 13.04 -9.62 -8.18
CA LEU A 183 12.59 -9.92 -6.84
C LEU A 183 13.66 -10.73 -6.10
N ASP A 184 14.29 -10.11 -5.12
CA ASP A 184 15.20 -10.77 -4.21
C ASP A 184 14.41 -11.43 -3.07
N TYR A 185 14.38 -12.74 -3.06
CA TYR A 185 13.79 -13.49 -1.96
C TYR A 185 14.61 -13.33 -0.68
N ASP A 186 13.93 -13.15 0.43
CA ASP A 186 14.61 -13.07 1.73
C ASP A 186 15.33 -14.39 2.04
N SER A 187 16.54 -14.28 2.63
CA SER A 187 17.38 -15.44 2.93
C SER A 187 16.78 -16.38 3.97
N GLY A 188 15.81 -15.92 4.78
CA GLY A 188 15.02 -16.77 5.67
C GLY A 188 14.19 -17.82 4.94
N ILE A 189 13.82 -17.55 3.69
CA ILE A 189 13.05 -18.45 2.83
C ILE A 189 13.94 -19.50 2.17
N LYS A 190 15.24 -19.26 2.06
CA LYS A 190 16.20 -20.21 1.46
C LYS A 190 16.37 -21.52 2.22
N GLY A 191 15.90 -21.62 3.44
CA GLY A 191 15.90 -22.85 4.24
C GLY A 191 14.64 -23.72 4.06
N ALA A 192 13.57 -23.19 3.51
CA ALA A 192 12.34 -23.93 3.25
C ALA A 192 12.39 -24.50 1.83
N VAL A 193 12.63 -25.79 1.72
CA VAL A 193 12.53 -26.55 0.47
C VAL A 193 11.07 -26.51 0.01
N GLY A 194 10.73 -25.56 -0.87
CA GLY A 194 9.38 -25.50 -1.43
C GLY A 194 8.90 -24.14 -1.93
N GLY A 195 9.64 -23.09 -1.74
CA GLY A 195 9.53 -21.88 -2.60
C GLY A 195 8.41 -20.88 -2.37
N ILE A 196 7.47 -21.10 -1.48
CA ILE A 196 6.53 -20.04 -1.09
C ILE A 196 6.75 -19.81 0.39
N GLY A 197 7.14 -18.57 0.75
CA GLY A 197 7.53 -18.22 2.10
C GLY A 197 6.60 -18.75 3.17
N GLU A 198 7.16 -18.99 4.32
CA GLU A 198 6.40 -19.37 5.50
C GLU A 198 5.28 -18.35 5.70
N VAL A 199 4.04 -18.82 5.63
CA VAL A 199 2.87 -17.99 5.91
C VAL A 199 2.91 -17.73 7.39
N ASP A 200 3.10 -16.48 7.78
CA ASP A 200 2.94 -16.08 9.17
C ASP A 200 1.56 -16.52 9.66
N ASP A 201 1.46 -16.91 10.93
CA ASP A 201 0.18 -17.22 11.59
C ASP A 201 -0.87 -16.10 11.42
N THR A 202 -0.43 -14.92 11.06
CA THR A 202 -1.26 -13.76 10.75
C THR A 202 -1.82 -13.75 9.32
N GLY A 203 -1.45 -14.71 8.47
CA GLY A 203 -1.96 -14.83 7.11
C GLY A 203 -1.35 -13.89 6.07
N ASN A 204 -0.33 -13.11 6.43
CA ASN A 204 0.42 -12.28 5.49
C ASN A 204 1.72 -12.96 5.13
N THR A 205 2.00 -13.08 3.86
CA THR A 205 3.25 -13.68 3.37
C THR A 205 4.20 -12.60 2.88
N PHE A 206 5.27 -12.36 3.61
CA PHE A 206 6.39 -11.57 3.13
C PHE A 206 7.22 -12.43 2.19
N VAL A 207 7.42 -11.97 0.96
CA VAL A 207 8.13 -12.74 -0.08
C VAL A 207 9.57 -12.31 -0.21
N GLY A 208 9.82 -11.02 -0.11
CA GLY A 208 11.15 -10.49 -0.31
C GLY A 208 11.14 -9.02 -0.67
N THR A 209 12.26 -8.55 -1.19
CA THR A 209 12.42 -7.16 -1.60
C THR A 209 12.55 -7.07 -3.11
N LEU A 210 11.75 -6.21 -3.72
CA LEU A 210 11.85 -5.89 -5.14
C LEU A 210 12.85 -4.75 -5.30
N ASN A 211 13.88 -4.99 -6.12
CA ASN A 211 14.92 -3.99 -6.43
C ASN A 211 15.61 -3.41 -5.18
N GLY A 212 15.70 -4.18 -4.09
CA GLY A 212 16.31 -3.76 -2.82
C GLY A 212 15.58 -2.62 -2.10
N ARG A 213 14.41 -2.21 -2.54
CA ARG A 213 13.69 -1.02 -2.03
C ARG A 213 12.26 -1.30 -1.59
N PHE A 214 11.52 -2.10 -2.35
CA PHE A 214 10.12 -2.38 -2.07
C PHE A 214 9.98 -3.71 -1.31
N LYS A 215 9.30 -3.67 -0.18
CA LYS A 215 8.89 -4.89 0.52
C LYS A 215 7.64 -5.44 -0.13
N VAL A 216 7.69 -6.67 -0.59
CA VAL A 216 6.58 -7.33 -1.28
C VAL A 216 5.88 -8.30 -0.34
N TYR A 217 4.58 -8.13 -0.22
CA TYR A 217 3.68 -9.00 0.55
C TYR A 217 2.65 -9.61 -0.39
N ILE A 218 2.40 -10.90 -0.23
CA ILE A 218 1.33 -11.59 -0.93
C ILE A 218 0.08 -11.58 -0.07
N ASP A 219 -1.06 -11.26 -0.69
CA ASP A 219 -2.36 -11.45 -0.08
C ASP A 219 -2.85 -12.88 -0.35
N PRO A 220 -2.90 -13.76 0.69
CA PRO A 220 -3.36 -15.14 0.51
C PRO A 220 -4.86 -15.25 0.28
N TYR A 221 -5.61 -14.19 0.56
CA TYR A 221 -7.07 -14.15 0.42
C TYR A 221 -7.55 -13.55 -0.91
N SER A 222 -6.63 -13.20 -1.80
CA SER A 222 -6.99 -12.73 -3.13
C SER A 222 -7.64 -13.87 -3.92
N ALA A 223 -8.71 -13.54 -4.65
CA ALA A 223 -9.31 -14.48 -5.55
C ALA A 223 -8.30 -14.85 -6.65
N ASN A 224 -8.07 -16.13 -6.85
CA ASN A 224 -7.14 -16.62 -7.86
C ASN A 224 -7.83 -16.70 -9.24
N VAL A 225 -8.51 -15.61 -9.61
CA VAL A 225 -9.19 -15.47 -10.90
C VAL A 225 -8.34 -14.58 -11.78
N SER A 226 -8.06 -15.02 -12.98
CA SER A 226 -7.18 -14.33 -13.93
C SER A 226 -7.59 -12.88 -14.26
N SER A 227 -8.86 -12.54 -14.04
CA SER A 227 -9.39 -11.19 -14.26
C SER A 227 -9.21 -10.23 -13.08
N ASP A 228 -8.90 -10.75 -11.89
CA ASP A 228 -8.93 -9.97 -10.64
C ASP A 228 -7.54 -9.84 -9.99
N GLN A 229 -6.50 -9.92 -10.79
CA GLN A 229 -5.12 -9.73 -10.31
C GLN A 229 -4.89 -8.27 -10.00
N TYR A 230 -4.24 -8.00 -8.86
CA TYR A 230 -3.98 -6.64 -8.42
C TYR A 230 -2.63 -6.47 -7.75
N TYR A 231 -2.15 -5.27 -7.74
CA TYR A 231 -1.07 -4.81 -6.88
C TYR A 231 -1.44 -3.45 -6.28
N VAL A 232 -1.00 -3.19 -5.08
CA VAL A 232 -1.15 -1.90 -4.40
C VAL A 232 0.22 -1.46 -3.93
N VAL A 233 0.58 -0.24 -4.26
CA VAL A 233 1.82 0.39 -3.81
C VAL A 233 1.50 1.37 -2.70
N GLY A 234 2.20 1.26 -1.59
CA GLY A 234 2.02 2.12 -0.44
C GLY A 234 3.33 2.75 0.03
N TYR A 235 3.22 3.83 0.76
CA TYR A 235 4.33 4.46 1.44
C TYR A 235 4.16 4.36 2.95
N LYS A 236 5.20 3.88 3.63
CA LYS A 236 5.31 3.91 5.08
C LYS A 236 6.57 4.64 5.48
N GLY A 237 6.41 5.82 6.06
CA GLY A 237 7.51 6.60 6.61
C GLY A 237 7.90 6.19 8.03
N SER A 238 8.93 6.82 8.55
CA SER A 238 9.38 6.66 9.94
C SER A 238 8.48 7.40 10.94
N ASN A 239 7.77 8.43 10.48
CA ASN A 239 6.86 9.21 11.31
C ASN A 239 5.47 8.53 11.34
N ALA A 240 4.88 8.41 12.52
CA ALA A 240 3.54 7.85 12.71
C ALA A 240 2.45 8.61 11.93
N TYR A 241 2.64 9.90 11.70
CA TYR A 241 1.69 10.76 10.97
C TYR A 241 1.83 10.68 9.44
N ASP A 242 2.78 9.92 8.93
CA ASP A 242 2.95 9.69 7.49
C ASP A 242 2.12 8.50 6.96
N ALA A 243 1.15 8.02 7.72
CA ALA A 243 0.28 6.93 7.35
C ALA A 243 -1.14 7.44 7.03
N GLY A 244 -1.76 6.84 6.01
CA GLY A 244 -3.17 7.09 5.68
C GLY A 244 -4.15 6.16 6.40
N LEU A 245 -3.65 5.10 7.03
CA LEU A 245 -4.44 4.13 7.79
C LEU A 245 -3.87 4.01 9.20
N PHE A 246 -4.75 4.09 10.19
CA PHE A 246 -4.39 3.97 11.59
C PHE A 246 -5.15 2.83 12.24
N TYR A 247 -4.44 1.98 12.95
CA TYR A 247 -5.03 0.94 13.79
C TYR A 247 -4.97 1.41 15.25
N CYS A 248 -6.14 1.59 15.85
CA CYS A 248 -6.28 2.11 17.21
C CYS A 248 -6.96 1.06 18.10
N PRO A 249 -6.22 0.12 18.70
CA PRO A 249 -6.81 -0.87 19.60
C PRO A 249 -7.30 -0.19 20.87
N TYR A 250 -8.58 -0.42 21.24
CA TYR A 250 -9.18 0.13 22.45
C TYR A 250 -9.14 -0.86 23.61
N VAL A 251 -9.54 -2.09 23.34
CA VAL A 251 -9.52 -3.19 24.33
C VAL A 251 -8.71 -4.34 23.73
N PRO A 252 -7.74 -4.91 24.48
CA PRO A 252 -7.00 -6.07 24.01
C PRO A 252 -7.92 -7.29 23.91
N LEU A 253 -7.45 -8.31 23.20
CA LEU A 253 -8.13 -9.59 23.11
C LEU A 253 -8.24 -10.22 24.49
N GLN A 254 -9.47 -10.55 24.90
CA GLN A 254 -9.78 -11.19 26.17
C GLN A 254 -10.53 -12.50 25.90
N MET A 255 -10.15 -13.53 26.62
CA MET A 255 -10.79 -14.83 26.55
C MET A 255 -11.62 -15.06 27.82
N TYR A 256 -12.84 -15.49 27.62
CA TYR A 256 -13.75 -15.85 28.72
C TYR A 256 -14.14 -17.31 28.57
N ARG A 257 -14.07 -18.04 29.67
CA ARG A 257 -14.55 -19.41 29.75
C ARG A 257 -15.90 -19.41 30.48
N ALA A 258 -16.87 -20.04 29.86
CA ALA A 258 -18.18 -20.33 30.50
C ALA A 258 -18.40 -21.84 30.54
N ILE A 259 -18.84 -22.36 31.69
CA ILE A 259 -19.24 -23.76 31.82
C ILE A 259 -20.75 -23.75 31.77
N GLY A 260 -21.32 -24.34 30.72
CA GLY A 260 -22.75 -24.58 30.62
C GLY A 260 -23.17 -25.80 31.49
N GLN A 261 -24.32 -25.71 32.07
CA GLN A 261 -25.00 -26.86 32.73
C GLN A 261 -25.77 -27.63 31.65
#